data_2fea15d9bda7831b71f6dba8913aa56b
#
_entry.id   2fea15d9bda7831b71f6dba8913aa56b
#
_cell.length_a   1.000
_cell.length_b   1.000
_cell.length_c   1.000
_cell.angle_alpha   90.00
_cell.angle_beta   90.00
_cell.angle_gamma   90.00
#
_symmetry.space_group_name_H-M   'P 1'
#
loop_
_entity.id
_entity.type
_entity.pdbx_description
1 polymer ?
#
loop_
_entity_poly.entity_id
_entity_poly.type
_entity_poly.pdbx_seq_one_letter_code
_entity_poly.pdbx_strand_id
1 'polypeptide(L)'
;MKTIYLKCFLAVFAAAALFAGCSKNAETDSNPDPTPPAPPTPAYKVGDLYTKGFVKGIVVSVDETGEHGLLVSLNQCEEVWSYKVEEAMGSLPGSGAYNTSCVQKLHDWKEYYPAFVEATKDNVGALKNWFLPSMNELAKLYSAYTGHETNDTEGGTGSLNSIRSPKTGPETASASSEEQQRKDFFNKCLTDNGGDAMEDKVYWSSSENGPSIVFAFDMGTGKSIDTPSDLDKRARHMVRAMASF
;
A
#
# COMPACT_ATOMS: atom_id res chain seq x y z
N MET A 1 -50.05 15.02 -7.98
CA MET A 1 -50.25 16.25 -8.79
C MET A 1 -48.90 16.84 -9.14
N LYS A 2 -48.72 17.04 -10.46
CA LYS A 2 -47.73 17.87 -11.19
C LYS A 2 -46.26 17.44 -11.14
N THR A 3 -45.93 16.67 -12.12
CA THR A 3 -44.64 16.43 -12.79
C THR A 3 -44.11 17.73 -13.42
N ILE A 4 -42.82 18.03 -13.21
CA ILE A 4 -42.13 19.04 -14.00
C ILE A 4 -40.90 18.41 -14.63
N TYR A 5 -40.97 18.20 -15.95
CA TYR A 5 -39.83 17.82 -16.79
C TYR A 5 -39.06 19.09 -17.16
N LEU A 6 -37.75 19.12 -16.92
CA LEU A 6 -36.86 20.14 -17.45
C LEU A 6 -36.01 19.53 -18.58
N LYS A 7 -36.30 19.96 -19.81
CA LYS A 7 -35.56 19.60 -21.02
C LYS A 7 -34.31 20.48 -21.12
N CYS A 8 -33.12 19.87 -21.19
CA CYS A 8 -31.91 20.56 -21.61
C CYS A 8 -31.76 20.49 -23.12
N PHE A 9 -31.64 21.66 -23.73
CA PHE A 9 -31.42 21.88 -25.17
C PHE A 9 -29.96 21.63 -25.53
N LEU A 10 -29.76 20.83 -26.57
CA LEU A 10 -28.48 20.64 -27.25
C LEU A 10 -28.39 21.70 -28.35
N ALA A 11 -27.42 22.61 -28.28
CA ALA A 11 -27.10 23.53 -29.36
C ALA A 11 -25.85 23.03 -30.09
N VAL A 12 -26.06 22.54 -31.29
CA VAL A 12 -25.02 22.23 -32.28
C VAL A 12 -24.77 23.49 -33.10
N PHE A 13 -23.56 24.04 -33.02
CA PHE A 13 -23.10 25.06 -33.98
C PHE A 13 -22.16 24.39 -34.99
N ALA A 14 -22.68 24.23 -36.22
CA ALA A 14 -21.89 23.95 -37.39
C ALA A 14 -21.53 25.29 -38.07
N ALA A 15 -20.24 25.60 -38.09
CA ALA A 15 -19.75 26.71 -38.93
C ALA A 15 -18.88 26.12 -40.04
N ALA A 16 -19.43 26.06 -41.23
CA ALA A 16 -18.71 25.79 -42.46
C ALA A 16 -18.09 27.12 -42.96
N ALA A 17 -16.78 27.20 -43.02
CA ALA A 17 -16.07 28.25 -43.71
C ALA A 17 -15.37 27.67 -44.96
N LEU A 18 -15.92 27.99 -46.11
CA LEU A 18 -15.28 27.79 -47.41
C LEU A 18 -14.20 28.86 -47.59
N PHE A 19 -12.98 28.48 -47.78
CA PHE A 19 -11.95 29.35 -48.37
C PHE A 19 -11.41 28.71 -49.65
N ALA A 20 -11.69 29.41 -50.73
CA ALA A 20 -11.13 29.17 -52.05
C ALA A 20 -9.67 29.69 -52.11
N GLY A 21 -8.82 28.91 -52.63
CA GLY A 21 -7.68 29.09 -53.45
C GLY A 21 -6.72 30.28 -53.24
N CYS A 22 -5.45 29.92 -53.01
CA CYS A 22 -4.35 30.51 -53.76
C CYS A 22 -3.11 29.57 -53.68
N SER A 23 -2.77 29.05 -54.84
CA SER A 23 -1.50 28.33 -55.06
C SER A 23 -0.35 29.31 -54.96
N LYS A 24 0.55 29.08 -53.98
CA LYS A 24 1.95 29.52 -54.04
C LYS A 24 2.81 28.42 -53.44
N ASN A 25 3.81 28.02 -54.21
CA ASN A 25 4.86 27.10 -53.78
C ASN A 25 5.44 27.54 -52.43
N ALA A 26 5.16 26.73 -51.41
CA ALA A 26 5.85 26.82 -50.12
C ALA A 26 6.85 25.68 -50.06
N GLU A 27 8.09 26.02 -49.91
CA GLU A 27 9.17 25.16 -49.53
C GLU A 27 8.73 24.39 -48.27
N THR A 28 8.86 23.08 -48.32
CA THR A 28 8.63 22.20 -47.14
C THR A 28 9.72 22.47 -46.11
N ASP A 29 9.47 23.45 -45.24
CA ASP A 29 10.21 23.61 -44.02
C ASP A 29 9.75 22.48 -43.08
N SER A 30 10.47 21.35 -43.16
CA SER A 30 10.27 20.21 -42.28
C SER A 30 10.92 20.48 -40.92
N ASN A 31 10.32 21.45 -40.20
CA ASN A 31 10.63 21.59 -38.80
C ASN A 31 9.97 20.43 -38.08
N PRO A 32 10.69 19.46 -37.48
CA PRO A 32 10.06 18.37 -36.77
C PRO A 32 9.23 18.96 -35.62
N ASP A 33 7.98 18.52 -35.56
CA ASP A 33 7.05 18.84 -34.48
C ASP A 33 7.78 18.65 -33.12
N PRO A 34 7.75 19.63 -32.21
CA PRO A 34 8.50 19.51 -30.98
C PRO A 34 8.06 18.24 -30.24
N THR A 35 9.00 17.33 -30.05
CA THR A 35 8.77 16.10 -29.28
C THR A 35 8.17 16.49 -27.93
N PRO A 36 7.04 15.90 -27.51
CA PRO A 36 6.45 16.19 -26.22
C PRO A 36 7.51 16.05 -25.12
N PRO A 37 7.54 16.95 -24.12
CA PRO A 37 8.49 16.83 -23.03
C PRO A 37 8.36 15.45 -22.38
N ALA A 38 9.49 14.81 -22.08
CA ALA A 38 9.49 13.53 -21.39
C ALA A 38 8.73 13.66 -20.06
N PRO A 39 7.96 12.62 -19.65
CA PRO A 39 7.31 12.63 -18.35
C PRO A 39 8.35 12.94 -17.25
N PRO A 40 7.99 13.70 -16.22
CA PRO A 40 8.88 13.94 -15.10
C PRO A 40 9.32 12.61 -14.46
N THR A 41 10.59 12.50 -14.11
CA THR A 41 11.10 11.33 -13.40
C THR A 41 10.44 11.30 -12.01
N PRO A 42 9.87 10.16 -11.56
CA PRO A 42 9.30 10.05 -10.23
C PRO A 42 10.30 10.44 -9.15
N ALA A 43 9.83 11.15 -8.12
CA ALA A 43 10.67 11.62 -7.02
C ALA A 43 11.27 10.46 -6.21
N TYR A 44 10.45 9.38 -6.00
CA TYR A 44 10.85 8.14 -5.32
C TYR A 44 10.40 6.92 -6.12
N LYS A 45 11.04 5.77 -5.84
CA LYS A 45 10.70 4.44 -6.36
C LYS A 45 10.81 3.39 -5.26
N VAL A 46 10.21 2.23 -5.48
CA VAL A 46 10.27 1.08 -4.55
C VAL A 46 11.74 0.70 -4.25
N GLY A 47 12.04 0.57 -2.96
CA GLY A 47 13.37 0.29 -2.44
C GLY A 47 14.20 1.54 -2.09
N ASP A 48 13.77 2.73 -2.48
CA ASP A 48 14.49 3.96 -2.09
C ASP A 48 14.37 4.23 -0.58
N LEU A 49 15.42 4.80 -0.01
CA LEU A 49 15.35 5.35 1.33
C LEU A 49 14.62 6.69 1.33
N TYR A 50 13.50 6.74 2.04
CA TYR A 50 12.82 7.99 2.35
C TYR A 50 13.31 8.55 3.68
N THR A 51 13.66 9.85 3.69
CA THR A 51 14.04 10.56 4.91
C THR A 51 13.48 11.98 4.85
N LYS A 52 12.46 12.27 5.65
CA LYS A 52 11.89 13.60 5.74
C LYS A 52 11.42 13.86 7.18
N GLY A 53 11.98 14.87 7.81
CA GLY A 53 11.69 15.16 9.21
C GLY A 53 12.12 13.99 10.12
N PHE A 54 11.17 13.45 10.87
CA PHE A 54 11.38 12.31 11.77
C PHE A 54 10.99 10.95 11.13
N VAL A 55 10.57 10.95 9.86
CA VAL A 55 10.17 9.73 9.17
C VAL A 55 11.33 9.22 8.35
N LYS A 56 11.77 7.99 8.64
CA LYS A 56 12.80 7.28 7.89
C LYS A 56 12.33 5.85 7.62
N GLY A 57 12.25 5.45 6.36
CA GLY A 57 11.81 4.10 5.98
C GLY A 57 12.14 3.79 4.53
N ILE A 58 11.86 2.56 4.12
CA ILE A 58 12.04 2.11 2.72
C ILE A 58 10.71 2.23 1.99
N VAL A 59 10.76 2.77 0.79
CA VAL A 59 9.58 2.93 -0.08
C VAL A 59 9.06 1.57 -0.54
N VAL A 60 7.78 1.33 -0.28
CA VAL A 60 7.03 0.10 -0.64
C VAL A 60 6.21 0.30 -1.91
N SER A 61 5.55 1.44 -2.01
CA SER A 61 4.76 1.80 -3.19
C SER A 61 4.76 3.30 -3.38
N VAL A 62 4.55 3.73 -4.62
CA VAL A 62 4.43 5.14 -5.00
C VAL A 62 3.29 5.32 -5.99
N ASP A 63 2.75 6.52 -6.04
CA ASP A 63 1.85 6.94 -7.12
C ASP A 63 2.65 7.23 -8.42
N GLU A 64 1.96 7.65 -9.46
CA GLU A 64 2.57 7.95 -10.77
C GLU A 64 3.60 9.09 -10.70
N THR A 65 3.48 10.00 -9.75
CA THR A 65 4.42 11.12 -9.55
C THR A 65 5.63 10.72 -8.75
N GLY A 66 5.54 9.67 -7.93
CA GLY A 66 6.55 9.28 -6.95
C GLY A 66 6.63 10.21 -5.74
N GLU A 67 5.67 11.13 -5.57
CA GLU A 67 5.65 12.08 -4.47
C GLU A 67 4.89 11.55 -3.25
N HIS A 68 3.97 10.60 -3.47
CA HIS A 68 3.15 9.98 -2.43
C HIS A 68 3.22 8.45 -2.51
N GLY A 69 3.10 7.81 -1.36
CA GLY A 69 3.17 6.36 -1.29
C GLY A 69 3.18 5.80 0.10
N LEU A 70 3.68 4.57 0.21
CA LEU A 70 3.82 3.85 1.46
C LEU A 70 5.30 3.55 1.74
N LEU A 71 5.65 3.66 3.01
CA LEU A 71 6.93 3.29 3.58
C LEU A 71 6.78 2.09 4.49
N VAL A 72 7.83 1.30 4.61
CA VAL A 72 7.99 0.32 5.68
C VAL A 72 9.08 0.78 6.65
N SER A 73 8.88 0.55 7.95
CA SER A 73 9.86 0.86 8.99
C SER A 73 11.15 0.05 8.84
N LEU A 74 12.26 0.59 9.32
CA LEU A 74 13.53 -0.14 9.34
C LEU A 74 13.50 -1.31 10.31
N ASN A 75 12.84 -1.16 11.46
CA ASN A 75 12.82 -2.13 12.53
C ASN A 75 11.56 -3.00 12.51
N GLN A 76 11.68 -4.21 13.03
CA GLN A 76 10.58 -5.14 13.30
C GLN A 76 10.78 -5.82 14.66
N CYS A 77 9.73 -6.41 15.19
CA CYS A 77 9.77 -7.23 16.38
C CYS A 77 8.68 -8.31 16.32
N GLU A 78 8.67 -9.20 17.31
CA GLU A 78 7.61 -10.20 17.45
C GLU A 78 6.80 -9.87 18.70
N GLU A 79 5.48 -9.65 18.52
CA GLU A 79 4.58 -9.29 19.60
C GLU A 79 3.20 -9.94 19.48
N VAL A 80 2.42 -9.93 20.57
CA VAL A 80 1.00 -10.24 20.55
C VAL A 80 0.22 -9.05 20.02
N TRP A 81 -0.89 -9.31 19.34
CA TRP A 81 -1.74 -8.23 18.83
C TRP A 81 -2.44 -7.48 19.98
N SER A 82 -3.07 -8.26 20.90
CA SER A 82 -3.73 -7.74 22.09
C SER A 82 -3.78 -8.78 23.21
N TYR A 83 -3.69 -8.33 24.45
CA TYR A 83 -3.98 -9.16 25.63
C TYR A 83 -5.49 -9.23 25.95
N LYS A 84 -6.31 -8.36 25.34
CA LYS A 84 -7.76 -8.33 25.51
C LYS A 84 -8.48 -9.07 24.37
N VAL A 85 -9.59 -9.72 24.73
CA VAL A 85 -10.51 -10.38 23.82
C VAL A 85 -11.75 -9.47 23.70
N GLU A 86 -11.61 -8.38 22.95
CA GLU A 86 -12.66 -7.40 22.69
C GLU A 86 -12.50 -6.81 21.29
N GLU A 87 -13.55 -6.24 20.73
CA GLU A 87 -13.45 -5.50 19.46
C GLU A 87 -12.78 -4.12 19.68
N ALA A 88 -11.72 -3.88 18.93
CA ALA A 88 -11.01 -2.60 18.94
C ALA A 88 -11.46 -1.67 17.80
N MET A 89 -12.47 -2.07 17.04
CA MET A 89 -13.10 -1.32 15.93
C MET A 89 -12.16 -1.05 14.75
N GLY A 90 -11.07 -1.79 14.62
CA GLY A 90 -10.10 -1.69 13.54
C GLY A 90 -10.44 -2.61 12.37
N SER A 91 -11.58 -2.41 11.70
CA SER A 91 -12.09 -3.36 10.73
C SER A 91 -11.85 -3.00 9.25
N LEU A 92 -11.19 -1.88 8.95
CA LEU A 92 -10.97 -1.49 7.55
C LEU A 92 -9.79 -2.26 6.93
N PRO A 93 -10.01 -3.04 5.87
CA PRO A 93 -8.95 -3.83 5.24
C PRO A 93 -7.94 -2.96 4.48
N GLY A 94 -8.29 -1.73 4.13
CA GLY A 94 -7.49 -0.83 3.29
C GLY A 94 -6.78 0.30 4.03
N SER A 95 -6.89 0.42 5.36
CA SER A 95 -6.31 1.55 6.09
C SER A 95 -5.79 1.17 7.48
N GLY A 96 -4.51 0.86 7.57
CA GLY A 96 -3.82 0.64 8.83
C GLY A 96 -3.80 1.89 9.71
N ALA A 97 -3.65 3.07 9.11
CA ALA A 97 -3.69 4.33 9.83
C ALA A 97 -5.04 4.56 10.54
N TYR A 98 -6.16 4.29 9.84
CA TYR A 98 -7.49 4.37 10.45
C TYR A 98 -7.64 3.35 11.58
N ASN A 99 -7.33 2.08 11.33
CA ASN A 99 -7.45 1.00 12.32
C ASN A 99 -6.61 1.29 13.57
N THR A 100 -5.36 1.73 13.36
CA THR A 100 -4.46 2.15 14.46
C THR A 100 -5.08 3.31 15.25
N SER A 101 -5.69 4.29 14.59
CA SER A 101 -6.35 5.40 15.26
C SER A 101 -7.57 4.96 16.09
N CYS A 102 -8.27 3.90 15.68
CA CYS A 102 -9.38 3.34 16.46
C CYS A 102 -8.87 2.71 17.76
N VAL A 103 -7.83 1.87 17.67
CA VAL A 103 -7.20 1.28 18.85
C VAL A 103 -6.67 2.36 19.81
N GLN A 104 -6.03 3.40 19.28
CA GLN A 104 -5.48 4.50 20.10
C GLN A 104 -6.53 5.34 20.85
N LYS A 105 -7.82 5.21 20.52
CA LYS A 105 -8.92 5.85 21.26
C LYS A 105 -9.37 5.05 22.49
N LEU A 106 -9.00 3.78 22.58
CA LEU A 106 -9.30 2.95 23.73
C LEU A 106 -8.51 3.45 24.93
N HIS A 107 -9.12 3.43 26.14
CA HIS A 107 -8.55 4.04 27.34
C HIS A 107 -7.15 3.50 27.67
N ASP A 108 -6.99 2.18 27.70
CA ASP A 108 -5.75 1.53 28.13
C ASP A 108 -5.00 0.86 26.97
N TRP A 109 -5.07 1.41 25.77
CA TRP A 109 -4.53 0.77 24.58
C TRP A 109 -3.02 0.45 24.69
N LYS A 110 -2.24 1.30 25.35
CA LYS A 110 -0.79 1.11 25.51
C LYS A 110 -0.45 -0.10 26.41
N GLU A 111 -1.35 -0.46 27.30
CA GLU A 111 -1.18 -1.62 28.18
C GLU A 111 -1.58 -2.92 27.50
N TYR A 112 -2.63 -2.87 26.66
CA TYR A 112 -3.27 -4.08 26.16
C TYR A 112 -3.05 -4.39 24.69
N TYR A 113 -2.45 -3.48 23.90
CA TYR A 113 -2.28 -3.66 22.45
C TYR A 113 -0.80 -3.50 22.01
N PRO A 114 0.11 -4.44 22.40
CA PRO A 114 1.54 -4.31 22.18
C PRO A 114 1.93 -4.12 20.71
N ALA A 115 1.26 -4.82 19.76
CA ALA A 115 1.56 -4.66 18.35
C ALA A 115 1.38 -3.21 17.86
N PHE A 116 0.37 -2.50 18.38
CA PHE A 116 0.13 -1.09 18.03
C PHE A 116 1.10 -0.15 18.75
N VAL A 117 1.50 -0.49 19.98
CA VAL A 117 2.54 0.25 20.71
C VAL A 117 3.84 0.20 19.93
N GLU A 118 4.26 -0.99 19.51
CA GLU A 118 5.47 -1.18 18.73
C GLU A 118 5.39 -0.50 17.36
N ALA A 119 4.27 -0.66 16.65
CA ALA A 119 4.09 -0.03 15.34
C ALA A 119 4.09 1.51 15.40
N THR A 120 3.79 2.10 16.55
CA THR A 120 3.68 3.57 16.70
C THR A 120 4.73 4.19 17.61
N LYS A 121 5.71 3.42 18.08
CA LYS A 121 6.74 3.90 19.02
C LYS A 121 7.58 5.06 18.49
N ASP A 122 7.78 5.10 17.18
CA ASP A 122 8.58 6.15 16.51
C ASP A 122 7.75 7.38 16.11
N ASN A 123 6.46 7.46 16.51
CA ASN A 123 5.64 8.64 16.34
C ASN A 123 6.05 9.74 17.33
N VAL A 124 6.37 10.93 16.82
CA VAL A 124 6.84 12.05 17.63
C VAL A 124 5.74 13.10 17.77
N GLY A 125 5.31 13.35 19.01
CA GLY A 125 4.32 14.39 19.33
C GLY A 125 2.96 14.12 18.68
N ALA A 126 2.46 15.10 17.93
CA ALA A 126 1.20 14.99 17.19
C ALA A 126 1.35 14.31 15.82
N LEU A 127 2.57 14.04 15.37
CA LEU A 127 2.85 13.41 14.10
C LEU A 127 2.62 11.89 14.22
N LYS A 128 1.51 11.43 13.69
CA LYS A 128 1.11 10.01 13.73
C LYS A 128 1.36 9.37 12.35
N ASN A 129 2.61 9.28 11.96
CA ASN A 129 2.97 8.80 10.63
C ASN A 129 3.01 7.26 10.57
N TRP A 130 3.50 6.61 11.65
CA TRP A 130 3.64 5.16 11.71
C TRP A 130 2.38 4.49 12.27
N PHE A 131 1.99 3.38 11.65
CA PHE A 131 0.82 2.60 12.03
C PHE A 131 1.06 1.10 11.80
N LEU A 132 0.26 0.26 12.43
CA LEU A 132 0.19 -1.16 12.11
C LEU A 132 -0.53 -1.32 10.77
N PRO A 133 0.10 -1.94 9.75
CA PRO A 133 -0.49 -2.02 8.41
C PRO A 133 -1.78 -2.84 8.38
N SER A 134 -2.69 -2.49 7.50
CA SER A 134 -3.85 -3.29 7.13
C SER A 134 -3.43 -4.47 6.25
N MET A 135 -4.36 -5.40 5.98
CA MET A 135 -4.10 -6.53 5.07
C MET A 135 -3.70 -6.07 3.67
N ASN A 136 -4.36 -5.05 3.11
CA ASN A 136 -4.03 -4.53 1.78
C ASN A 136 -2.65 -3.87 1.74
N GLU A 137 -2.24 -3.21 2.83
CA GLU A 137 -0.92 -2.61 2.91
C GLU A 137 0.18 -3.68 3.06
N LEU A 138 -0.09 -4.76 3.81
CA LEU A 138 0.82 -5.93 3.87
C LEU A 138 0.94 -6.62 2.51
N ALA A 139 -0.15 -6.70 1.74
CA ALA A 139 -0.12 -7.22 0.38
C ALA A 139 0.77 -6.36 -0.54
N LYS A 140 0.74 -5.03 -0.41
CA LYS A 140 1.67 -4.11 -1.13
C LYS A 140 3.12 -4.32 -0.69
N LEU A 141 3.35 -4.51 0.61
CA LEU A 141 4.69 -4.83 1.13
C LEU A 141 5.19 -6.15 0.56
N TYR A 142 4.35 -7.18 0.50
CA TYR A 142 4.69 -8.45 -0.13
C TYR A 142 5.07 -8.28 -1.61
N SER A 143 4.30 -7.48 -2.35
CA SER A 143 4.60 -7.19 -3.76
C SER A 143 5.95 -6.48 -3.93
N ALA A 144 6.27 -5.52 -3.07
CA ALA A 144 7.57 -4.84 -3.08
C ALA A 144 8.72 -5.80 -2.76
N TYR A 145 8.51 -6.71 -1.80
CA TYR A 145 9.49 -7.66 -1.31
C TYR A 145 9.78 -8.79 -2.30
N THR A 146 8.72 -9.35 -2.94
CA THR A 146 8.85 -10.54 -3.79
C THR A 146 8.81 -10.26 -5.29
N GLY A 147 8.24 -9.11 -5.69
CA GLY A 147 7.93 -8.79 -7.08
C GLY A 147 6.65 -9.43 -7.61
N HIS A 148 5.91 -10.18 -6.78
CA HIS A 148 4.61 -10.74 -7.18
C HIS A 148 3.52 -9.68 -7.07
N GLU A 149 2.67 -9.59 -8.12
CA GLU A 149 1.49 -8.75 -8.05
C GLU A 149 0.46 -9.33 -7.08
N THR A 150 -0.02 -8.52 -6.16
CA THR A 150 -1.22 -8.83 -5.39
C THR A 150 -2.43 -8.22 -6.08
N ASN A 151 -3.55 -8.93 -6.11
CA ASN A 151 -4.81 -8.36 -6.58
C ASN A 151 -5.30 -7.34 -5.54
N ASP A 152 -4.79 -6.12 -5.63
CA ASP A 152 -5.20 -5.00 -4.81
C ASP A 152 -6.56 -4.53 -5.29
N THR A 153 -7.60 -4.73 -4.51
CA THR A 153 -8.89 -4.10 -4.75
C THR A 153 -8.92 -2.79 -4.00
N GLU A 154 -8.35 -1.74 -4.60
CA GLU A 154 -8.50 -0.39 -4.10
C GLU A 154 -9.99 -0.07 -3.89
N GLY A 155 -10.35 0.28 -2.65
CA GLY A 155 -11.62 0.94 -2.34
C GLY A 155 -12.86 0.06 -2.27
N GLY A 156 -12.73 -1.25 -2.37
CA GLY A 156 -13.88 -2.15 -2.20
C GLY A 156 -14.17 -2.43 -0.74
N THR A 157 -15.44 -2.36 -0.35
CA THR A 157 -16.01 -3.10 0.78
C THR A 157 -15.89 -4.61 0.54
N GLY A 158 -14.85 -5.01 -0.20
CA GLY A 158 -14.55 -6.36 -0.58
C GLY A 158 -14.19 -7.17 0.66
N SER A 159 -14.89 -8.26 0.83
CA SER A 159 -14.55 -9.30 1.78
C SER A 159 -13.04 -9.58 1.72
N LEU A 160 -12.39 -9.70 2.87
CA LEU A 160 -10.97 -10.08 2.99
C LEU A 160 -10.63 -11.40 2.28
N ASN A 161 -11.65 -12.17 1.89
CA ASN A 161 -11.54 -13.32 1.00
C ASN A 161 -11.08 -12.96 -0.45
N SER A 162 -11.00 -11.66 -0.79
CA SER A 162 -10.52 -11.21 -2.10
C SER A 162 -9.02 -10.91 -2.15
N ILE A 163 -8.28 -11.07 -1.06
CA ILE A 163 -6.82 -11.15 -1.11
C ILE A 163 -6.52 -12.52 -1.76
N ARG A 164 -6.62 -12.55 -3.07
CA ARG A 164 -6.22 -13.72 -3.82
C ARG A 164 -4.71 -13.86 -3.69
N SER A 165 -4.29 -15.10 -3.51
CA SER A 165 -2.88 -15.48 -3.71
C SER A 165 -2.34 -14.78 -4.94
N PRO A 166 -1.08 -14.31 -4.93
CA PRO A 166 -0.42 -13.83 -6.13
C PRO A 166 -0.74 -14.78 -7.28
N LYS A 167 -0.95 -14.28 -8.49
CA LYS A 167 -1.03 -15.12 -9.66
C LYS A 167 0.31 -15.86 -9.74
N THR A 168 0.38 -17.04 -9.16
CA THR A 168 1.44 -17.98 -9.49
C THR A 168 1.21 -18.37 -10.94
N GLY A 169 1.97 -17.74 -11.83
CA GLY A 169 2.26 -18.36 -13.10
C GLY A 169 2.89 -19.74 -12.85
N PRO A 170 3.04 -20.61 -13.85
CA PRO A 170 3.67 -21.91 -13.65
C PRO A 170 5.01 -21.68 -12.95
N GLU A 171 5.21 -22.35 -11.80
CA GLU A 171 6.47 -22.36 -11.06
C GLU A 171 7.57 -22.92 -11.97
N THR A 172 8.22 -22.05 -12.70
CA THR A 172 9.46 -22.39 -13.38
C THR A 172 10.61 -22.03 -12.46
N ALA A 173 11.69 -22.77 -12.50
CA ALA A 173 12.90 -22.48 -11.72
C ALA A 173 13.42 -21.02 -11.92
N SER A 174 13.03 -20.39 -13.03
CA SER A 174 13.30 -18.98 -13.34
C SER A 174 12.51 -18.02 -12.44
N ALA A 175 11.23 -18.31 -12.17
CA ALA A 175 10.38 -17.45 -11.34
C ALA A 175 10.89 -17.42 -9.88
N SER A 176 11.31 -18.56 -9.33
CA SER A 176 11.88 -18.64 -7.98
C SER A 176 13.22 -17.89 -7.86
N SER A 177 14.00 -17.84 -8.93
CA SER A 177 15.27 -17.08 -8.97
C SER A 177 15.02 -15.55 -8.98
N GLU A 178 14.01 -15.08 -9.70
CA GLU A 178 13.64 -13.66 -9.75
C GLU A 178 13.04 -13.20 -8.41
N GLU A 179 12.20 -14.00 -7.81
CA GLU A 179 11.67 -13.71 -6.46
C GLU A 179 12.80 -13.60 -5.43
N GLN A 180 13.76 -14.53 -5.42
CA GLN A 180 14.89 -14.48 -4.51
C GLN A 180 15.74 -13.22 -4.73
N GLN A 181 15.99 -12.84 -5.98
CA GLN A 181 16.71 -11.59 -6.29
C GLN A 181 15.97 -10.35 -5.77
N ARG A 182 14.62 -10.35 -5.85
CA ARG A 182 13.81 -9.27 -5.30
C ARG A 182 13.88 -9.22 -3.78
N LYS A 183 13.73 -10.36 -3.11
CA LYS A 183 13.89 -10.48 -1.65
C LYS A 183 15.27 -9.99 -1.20
N ASP A 184 16.32 -10.41 -1.87
CA ASP A 184 17.70 -9.99 -1.57
C ASP A 184 17.88 -8.48 -1.78
N PHE A 185 17.34 -7.93 -2.87
CA PHE A 185 17.38 -6.50 -3.13
C PHE A 185 16.65 -5.70 -2.04
N PHE A 186 15.41 -6.08 -1.72
CA PHE A 186 14.62 -5.36 -0.72
C PHE A 186 15.25 -5.44 0.68
N ASN A 187 15.72 -6.64 1.05
CA ASN A 187 16.43 -6.84 2.31
C ASN A 187 17.74 -6.04 2.37
N LYS A 188 18.46 -5.94 1.25
CA LYS A 188 19.64 -5.07 1.15
C LYS A 188 19.27 -3.60 1.36
N CYS A 189 18.17 -3.11 0.80
CA CYS A 189 17.71 -1.74 1.04
C CYS A 189 17.45 -1.47 2.53
N LEU A 190 16.89 -2.44 3.26
CA LEU A 190 16.65 -2.34 4.70
C LEU A 190 17.97 -2.36 5.48
N THR A 191 18.80 -3.38 5.28
CA THR A 191 20.00 -3.62 6.09
C THR A 191 21.12 -2.60 5.84
N ASP A 192 21.30 -2.12 4.61
CA ASP A 192 22.24 -1.04 4.29
C ASP A 192 21.87 0.28 5.01
N ASN A 193 20.60 0.43 5.41
CA ASN A 193 20.11 1.58 6.16
C ASN A 193 19.98 1.34 7.66
N GLY A 194 20.55 0.25 8.16
CA GLY A 194 20.61 -0.10 9.58
C GLY A 194 19.33 -0.75 10.10
N GLY A 195 18.48 -1.27 9.21
CA GLY A 195 17.24 -1.95 9.55
C GLY A 195 17.38 -3.48 9.59
N ASP A 196 16.30 -4.13 10.01
CA ASP A 196 16.14 -5.57 10.01
C ASP A 196 15.70 -6.05 8.63
N ALA A 197 16.21 -7.18 8.17
CA ALA A 197 15.70 -7.84 6.97
C ALA A 197 14.24 -8.28 7.16
N MET A 198 13.46 -8.33 6.08
CA MET A 198 12.17 -9.02 6.08
C MET A 198 12.40 -10.52 6.26
N GLU A 199 11.48 -11.15 6.93
CA GLU A 199 11.48 -12.60 7.15
C GLU A 199 10.25 -13.24 6.49
N ASP A 200 10.41 -14.47 6.00
CA ASP A 200 9.29 -15.28 5.47
C ASP A 200 8.48 -15.85 6.65
N LYS A 201 7.86 -14.95 7.41
CA LYS A 201 7.05 -15.21 8.60
C LYS A 201 5.67 -14.59 8.48
N VAL A 202 4.85 -14.89 9.46
CA VAL A 202 3.51 -14.27 9.61
C VAL A 202 3.66 -12.90 10.27
N TYR A 203 2.98 -11.92 9.67
CA TYR A 203 2.93 -10.53 10.15
C TYR A 203 1.51 -10.16 10.55
N TRP A 204 1.38 -9.49 11.70
CA TRP A 204 0.11 -8.95 12.14
C TRP A 204 -0.38 -7.84 11.21
N SER A 205 -1.67 -7.91 10.85
CA SER A 205 -2.36 -6.75 10.31
C SER A 205 -3.13 -6.01 11.40
N SER A 206 -3.49 -4.77 11.12
CA SER A 206 -4.43 -4.01 11.95
C SER A 206 -5.90 -4.36 11.69
N SER A 207 -6.18 -5.25 10.73
CA SER A 207 -7.54 -5.59 10.30
C SER A 207 -8.13 -6.66 11.21
N GLU A 208 -9.15 -6.26 11.95
CA GLU A 208 -9.82 -7.09 12.95
C GLU A 208 -10.96 -7.91 12.33
N ASN A 209 -11.18 -9.11 12.85
CA ASN A 209 -12.27 -10.01 12.45
C ASN A 209 -13.04 -10.52 13.69
N GLY A 210 -13.53 -9.59 14.50
CA GLY A 210 -14.27 -9.86 15.71
C GLY A 210 -13.44 -9.80 17.00
N PRO A 211 -14.02 -10.13 18.14
CA PRO A 211 -13.44 -9.86 19.45
C PRO A 211 -12.09 -10.55 19.71
N SER A 212 -11.93 -11.78 19.23
CA SER A 212 -10.76 -12.62 19.54
C SER A 212 -9.83 -12.86 18.37
N ILE A 213 -10.25 -12.54 17.14
CA ILE A 213 -9.56 -12.91 15.91
C ILE A 213 -9.18 -11.66 15.12
N VAL A 214 -7.98 -11.65 14.58
CA VAL A 214 -7.48 -10.63 13.65
C VAL A 214 -6.86 -11.31 12.43
N PHE A 215 -6.79 -10.56 11.33
CA PHE A 215 -6.12 -11.07 10.14
C PHE A 215 -4.61 -10.93 10.26
N ALA A 216 -3.91 -11.92 9.76
CA ALA A 216 -2.46 -11.95 9.65
C ALA A 216 -2.05 -12.39 8.24
N PHE A 217 -0.87 -11.96 7.82
CA PHE A 217 -0.36 -12.16 6.47
C PHE A 217 0.97 -12.93 6.52
N ASP A 218 1.05 -14.03 5.79
CA ASP A 218 2.27 -14.83 5.65
C ASP A 218 3.13 -14.28 4.50
N MET A 219 4.26 -13.68 4.84
CA MET A 219 5.23 -13.14 3.88
C MET A 219 6.01 -14.21 3.12
N GLY A 220 5.99 -15.45 3.57
CA GLY A 220 6.60 -16.58 2.86
C GLY A 220 5.74 -17.09 1.71
N THR A 221 4.41 -17.06 1.89
CA THR A 221 3.46 -17.61 0.91
C THR A 221 2.63 -16.56 0.18
N GLY A 222 2.62 -15.31 0.66
CA GLY A 222 1.81 -14.23 0.11
C GLY A 222 0.31 -14.40 0.35
N LYS A 223 -0.06 -15.08 1.44
CA LYS A 223 -1.45 -15.40 1.76
C LYS A 223 -1.87 -14.89 3.11
N SER A 224 -3.16 -14.61 3.23
CA SER A 224 -3.80 -14.48 4.52
C SER A 224 -3.75 -15.81 5.26
N ILE A 225 -3.48 -15.77 6.56
CA ILE A 225 -3.58 -16.94 7.43
C ILE A 225 -5.06 -17.24 7.66
N ASP A 226 -5.41 -18.51 7.68
CA ASP A 226 -6.76 -19.01 7.91
C ASP A 226 -6.89 -19.94 9.14
N THR A 227 -5.76 -20.23 9.80
CA THR A 227 -5.73 -21.10 10.98
C THR A 227 -6.19 -20.31 12.22
N PRO A 228 -7.31 -20.67 12.88
CA PRO A 228 -7.88 -19.89 13.97
C PRO A 228 -6.93 -19.65 15.16
N SER A 229 -6.04 -20.60 15.48
CA SER A 229 -5.07 -20.44 16.56
C SER A 229 -4.03 -19.37 16.27
N ASP A 230 -3.65 -19.21 15.00
CA ASP A 230 -2.65 -18.23 14.56
C ASP A 230 -3.28 -16.83 14.36
N LEU A 231 -4.60 -16.78 14.28
CA LEU A 231 -5.38 -15.55 14.21
C LEU A 231 -5.83 -15.04 15.59
N ASP A 232 -5.63 -15.83 16.67
CA ASP A 232 -5.92 -15.37 18.04
C ASP A 232 -5.04 -14.15 18.37
N LYS A 233 -5.64 -13.08 18.85
CA LYS A 233 -4.95 -11.84 19.21
C LYS A 233 -3.79 -12.04 20.19
N ARG A 234 -3.76 -13.13 20.92
CA ARG A 234 -2.71 -13.50 21.89
C ARG A 234 -1.59 -14.35 21.28
N ALA A 235 -1.73 -14.78 20.04
CA ALA A 235 -0.61 -15.39 19.31
C ALA A 235 0.52 -14.36 19.11
N ARG A 236 1.72 -14.84 18.84
CA ARG A 236 2.86 -13.95 18.58
C ARG A 236 3.22 -14.02 17.10
N HIS A 237 3.25 -12.85 16.47
CA HIS A 237 3.69 -12.71 15.08
C HIS A 237 4.52 -11.46 14.91
N MET A 238 5.11 -11.31 13.74
CA MET A 238 5.92 -10.16 13.40
C MET A 238 5.08 -8.88 13.34
N VAL A 239 5.64 -7.82 13.86
CA VAL A 239 5.12 -6.45 13.78
C VAL A 239 6.12 -5.63 13.01
N ARG A 240 5.68 -5.02 11.92
CA ARG A 240 6.46 -4.07 11.15
C ARG A 240 5.58 -2.90 10.74
N ALA A 241 5.93 -1.72 11.20
CA ALA A 241 5.15 -0.52 10.96
C ALA A 241 5.23 -0.07 9.50
N MET A 242 4.17 0.60 9.04
CA MET A 242 4.15 1.31 7.77
C MET A 242 3.75 2.77 7.99
N ALA A 243 4.05 3.62 7.03
CA ALA A 243 3.68 5.04 7.02
C ALA A 243 3.31 5.47 5.60
N SER A 244 2.48 6.51 5.49
CA SER A 244 2.24 7.22 4.23
C SER A 244 3.16 8.44 4.13
N PHE A 245 3.53 8.84 2.93
CA PHE A 245 4.31 10.04 2.63
C PHE A 245 3.75 10.79 1.43
#